data_44d360f6a604e1749539018c40e124eb
#
_entry.id   44d360f6a604e1749539018c40e124eb
#
_cell.length_a   1.000
_cell.length_b   1.000
_cell.length_c   1.000
_cell.angle_alpha   90.00
_cell.angle_beta   90.00
_cell.angle_gamma   90.00
#
_symmetry.space_group_name_H-M   'P 1'
#
loop_
_entity.id
_entity.type
_entity.pdbx_description
1 polymer ?
#
loop_
_entity_poly.entity_id
_entity_poly.type
_entity_poly.pdbx_seq_one_letter_code
_entity_poly.pdbx_strand_id
1 'polypeptide(L)'
;MAQKSKIEWTESTWNPVTGCTKLSPGCKNCYAERFALRLKAAKNPSYVNGFQLTLHERVLSLPLKWRKPQSIFVNSMSDLFHEGIPDEFIFNVFNIMNQANWHRFQVLTKRSDRLLELSPKLNWAPHIWMGVTVEDSEHEYRVDQL
;
A
#
# COMPACT_ATOMS: atom_id res chain seq x y z
N MET A 1 -1.01 -10.53 -3.47
CA MET A 1 -0.05 -11.62 -3.70
C MET A 1 1.26 -11.28 -3.02
N ALA A 2 1.80 -12.24 -2.34
CA ALA A 2 3.16 -12.14 -1.84
C ALA A 2 4.10 -12.54 -2.97
N GLN A 3 4.87 -11.62 -3.44
CA GLN A 3 5.96 -11.93 -4.36
C GLN A 3 7.25 -11.47 -3.69
N LYS A 4 8.31 -12.29 -3.80
CA LYS A 4 9.66 -11.81 -3.55
C LYS A 4 9.85 -10.53 -4.34
N SER A 5 10.09 -9.45 -3.64
CA SER A 5 10.28 -8.14 -4.25
C SER A 5 11.65 -8.06 -4.92
N LYS A 6 11.72 -7.33 -6.05
CA LYS A 6 12.98 -6.87 -6.64
C LYS A 6 13.34 -5.45 -6.18
N ILE A 7 12.54 -4.86 -5.29
CA ILE A 7 12.79 -3.55 -4.70
C ILE A 7 13.88 -3.72 -3.64
N GLU A 8 14.96 -2.96 -3.73
CA GLU A 8 16.17 -3.13 -2.90
C GLU A 8 15.94 -3.03 -1.39
N TRP A 9 14.97 -2.20 -0.97
CA TRP A 9 14.71 -1.93 0.46
C TRP A 9 13.58 -2.77 1.07
N THR A 10 13.03 -3.76 0.34
CA THR A 10 11.98 -4.65 0.85
C THR A 10 12.14 -6.07 0.31
N GLU A 11 11.77 -7.06 1.12
CA GLU A 11 11.88 -8.48 0.76
C GLU A 11 10.63 -9.00 0.05
N SER A 12 9.47 -8.49 0.44
CA SER A 12 8.18 -8.92 -0.10
C SER A 12 7.23 -7.75 -0.29
N THR A 13 6.22 -7.95 -1.12
CA THR A 13 5.10 -7.02 -1.27
C THR A 13 3.79 -7.68 -0.85
N TRP A 14 2.92 -6.92 -0.21
CA TRP A 14 1.57 -7.33 0.16
C TRP A 14 0.58 -6.29 -0.35
N ASN A 15 -0.31 -6.71 -1.25
CA ASN A 15 -1.24 -5.84 -1.95
C ASN A 15 -2.70 -6.21 -1.64
N PRO A 16 -3.22 -5.86 -0.45
CA PRO A 16 -4.65 -6.00 -0.16
C PRO A 16 -5.52 -5.08 -1.02
N VAL A 17 -4.92 -4.05 -1.61
CA VAL A 17 -5.56 -3.18 -2.61
C VAL A 17 -4.68 -3.12 -3.85
N THR A 18 -5.30 -3.09 -5.02
CA THR A 18 -4.65 -2.78 -6.30
C THR A 18 -5.41 -1.66 -7.02
N GLY A 19 -4.70 -0.93 -7.89
CA GLY A 19 -5.27 0.20 -8.61
C GLY A 19 -5.25 1.50 -7.80
N CYS A 20 -5.27 2.59 -8.52
CA CYS A 20 -5.16 3.93 -7.95
C CYS A 20 -5.66 4.97 -8.97
N THR A 21 -5.86 6.21 -8.51
CA THR A 21 -6.07 7.38 -9.37
C THR A 21 -4.89 8.33 -9.27
N LYS A 22 -4.59 9.03 -10.37
CA LYS A 22 -3.49 10.00 -10.42
C LYS A 22 -3.81 11.21 -9.55
N LEU A 23 -2.86 11.62 -8.73
CA LEU A 23 -3.04 12.71 -7.77
C LEU A 23 -2.05 13.86 -8.01
N SER A 24 -0.83 13.56 -8.44
CA SER A 24 0.26 14.53 -8.53
C SER A 24 1.16 14.24 -9.75
N PRO A 25 2.10 15.14 -10.12
CA PRO A 25 3.00 14.95 -11.26
C PRO A 25 3.78 13.62 -11.21
N GLY A 26 4.17 13.15 -10.03
CA GLY A 26 4.84 11.86 -9.85
C GLY A 26 3.99 10.65 -10.24
N CYS A 27 2.67 10.82 -10.43
CA CYS A 27 1.79 9.78 -10.93
C CYS A 27 1.72 9.71 -12.47
N LYS A 28 2.31 10.68 -13.19
CA LYS A 28 2.22 10.75 -14.66
C LYS A 28 2.78 9.49 -15.34
N ASN A 29 3.90 8.98 -14.83
CA ASN A 29 4.59 7.80 -15.36
C ASN A 29 4.56 6.64 -14.35
N CYS A 30 3.42 6.38 -13.74
CA CYS A 30 3.27 5.38 -12.70
C CYS A 30 3.62 3.98 -13.20
N TYR A 31 4.64 3.36 -12.58
CA TYR A 31 5.04 1.99 -12.92
C TYR A 31 3.95 0.97 -12.60
N ALA A 32 3.18 1.20 -11.53
CA ALA A 32 2.13 0.30 -11.08
C ALA A 32 0.98 0.23 -12.11
N GLU A 33 0.61 1.35 -12.73
CA GLU A 33 -0.38 1.38 -13.80
C GLU A 33 0.07 0.53 -14.99
N ARG A 34 1.29 0.75 -15.46
CA ARG A 34 1.85 -0.02 -16.59
C ARG A 34 1.95 -1.51 -16.27
N PHE A 35 2.37 -1.84 -15.07
CA PHE A 35 2.49 -3.22 -14.63
C PHE A 35 1.11 -3.88 -14.46
N ALA A 36 0.11 -3.19 -13.90
CA ALA A 36 -1.26 -3.67 -13.78
C ALA A 36 -1.89 -4.00 -15.15
N LEU A 37 -1.67 -3.15 -16.14
CA LEU A 37 -2.16 -3.40 -17.50
C LEU A 37 -1.51 -4.62 -18.16
N ARG A 38 -0.21 -4.86 -17.92
CA ARG A 38 0.48 -6.08 -18.36
C ARG A 38 -0.08 -7.32 -17.68
N LEU A 39 -0.34 -7.26 -16.38
CA LEU A 39 -0.92 -8.36 -15.61
C LEU A 39 -2.36 -8.67 -16.06
N LYS A 40 -3.15 -7.63 -16.39
CA LYS A 40 -4.47 -7.79 -17.01
C LYS A 40 -4.38 -8.51 -18.35
N ALA A 41 -3.47 -8.09 -19.22
CA ALA A 41 -3.23 -8.75 -20.51
C ALA A 41 -2.81 -10.21 -20.36
N ALA A 42 -2.04 -10.52 -19.29
CA ALA A 42 -1.64 -11.88 -18.94
C ALA A 42 -2.74 -12.67 -18.20
N LYS A 43 -3.97 -12.14 -18.13
CA LYS A 43 -5.15 -12.76 -17.47
C LYS A 43 -4.92 -13.09 -15.98
N ASN A 44 -4.13 -12.29 -15.28
CA ASN A 44 -3.93 -12.46 -13.85
C ASN A 44 -5.25 -12.16 -13.09
N PRO A 45 -5.75 -13.09 -12.25
CA PRO A 45 -7.04 -12.95 -11.57
C PRO A 45 -7.16 -11.71 -10.67
N SER A 46 -6.04 -11.22 -10.13
CA SER A 46 -6.02 -10.03 -9.27
C SER A 46 -6.09 -8.72 -10.05
N TYR A 47 -5.96 -8.76 -11.38
CA TYR A 47 -5.90 -7.58 -12.24
C TYR A 47 -6.95 -7.58 -13.36
N VAL A 48 -8.05 -8.29 -13.17
CA VAL A 48 -9.16 -8.31 -14.16
C VAL A 48 -9.69 -6.91 -14.45
N ASN A 49 -9.68 -6.03 -13.44
CA ASN A 49 -10.08 -4.63 -13.55
C ASN A 49 -8.93 -3.68 -13.98
N GLY A 50 -7.76 -4.22 -14.35
CA GLY A 50 -6.58 -3.44 -14.72
C GLY A 50 -6.08 -2.58 -13.55
N PHE A 51 -6.08 -1.26 -13.72
CA PHE A 51 -5.61 -0.31 -12.69
C PHE A 51 -6.78 0.39 -11.95
N GLN A 52 -8.00 -0.09 -12.10
CA GLN A 52 -9.11 0.37 -11.26
C GLN A 52 -8.93 -0.09 -9.82
N LEU A 53 -9.31 0.77 -8.88
CA LEU A 53 -9.24 0.47 -7.45
C LEU A 53 -10.03 -0.81 -7.15
N THR A 54 -9.34 -1.80 -6.59
CA THR A 54 -9.91 -3.11 -6.26
C THR A 54 -9.42 -3.56 -4.90
N LEU A 55 -10.35 -3.92 -4.01
CA LEU A 55 -10.07 -4.48 -2.70
C LEU A 55 -9.97 -6.01 -2.80
N HIS A 56 -8.97 -6.60 -2.14
CA HIS A 56 -8.70 -8.03 -2.15
C HIS A 56 -8.76 -8.62 -0.73
N GLU A 57 -9.95 -8.80 -0.19
CA GLU A 57 -10.14 -9.35 1.17
C GLU A 57 -9.47 -10.71 1.36
N ARG A 58 -9.45 -11.55 0.31
CA ARG A 58 -8.82 -12.88 0.33
C ARG A 58 -7.33 -12.88 0.67
N VAL A 59 -6.63 -11.77 0.44
CA VAL A 59 -5.19 -11.66 0.71
C VAL A 59 -4.87 -10.92 2.00
N LEU A 60 -5.88 -10.41 2.74
CA LEU A 60 -5.67 -9.68 3.99
C LEU A 60 -4.85 -10.50 5.00
N SER A 61 -5.17 -11.77 5.16
CA SER A 61 -4.51 -12.63 6.16
C SER A 61 -3.16 -13.20 5.72
N LEU A 62 -2.67 -12.89 4.52
CA LEU A 62 -1.40 -13.45 4.01
C LEU A 62 -0.20 -13.22 4.94
N PRO A 63 0.03 -12.01 5.50
CA PRO A 63 1.17 -11.80 6.39
C PRO A 63 1.17 -12.72 7.61
N LEU A 64 0.01 -13.11 8.11
CA LEU A 64 -0.12 -14.04 9.24
C LEU A 64 0.34 -15.46 8.91
N LYS A 65 0.34 -15.84 7.62
CA LYS A 65 0.77 -17.16 7.14
C LYS A 65 2.28 -17.23 6.91
N TRP A 66 2.95 -16.09 6.79
CA TRP A 66 4.39 -16.03 6.61
C TRP A 66 5.09 -16.09 7.96
N ARG A 67 5.66 -17.24 8.27
CA ARG A 67 6.26 -17.50 9.58
C ARG A 67 7.62 -16.85 9.76
N LYS A 68 8.38 -16.70 8.67
CA LYS A 68 9.71 -16.10 8.69
C LYS A 68 9.61 -14.57 8.74
N PRO A 69 10.23 -13.89 9.70
CA PRO A 69 10.29 -12.44 9.73
C PRO A 69 10.85 -11.86 8.42
N GLN A 70 10.23 -10.80 7.92
CA GLN A 70 10.66 -10.12 6.70
C GLN A 70 10.16 -8.67 6.65
N SER A 71 10.79 -7.86 5.82
CA SER A 71 10.31 -6.52 5.47
C SER A 71 9.29 -6.60 4.35
N ILE A 72 8.13 -6.00 4.56
CA ILE A 72 6.98 -6.10 3.65
C ILE A 72 6.55 -4.69 3.22
N PHE A 73 6.59 -4.44 1.91
CA PHE A 73 6.02 -3.22 1.33
C PHE A 73 4.52 -3.39 1.11
N VAL A 74 3.72 -2.58 1.79
CA VAL A 74 2.26 -2.62 1.73
C VAL A 74 1.77 -1.74 0.59
N ASN A 75 0.93 -2.31 -0.27
CA ASN A 75 0.33 -1.61 -1.41
C ASN A 75 1.34 -1.00 -2.39
N SER A 76 2.28 -1.80 -2.88
CA SER A 76 3.18 -1.40 -3.97
C SER A 76 2.45 -1.08 -5.29
N MET A 77 1.20 -1.51 -5.43
CA MET A 77 0.36 -1.38 -6.63
C MET A 77 -0.84 -0.46 -6.43
N SER A 78 -0.87 0.32 -5.35
CA SER A 78 -1.94 1.23 -4.97
C SER A 78 -1.47 2.22 -3.90
N ASP A 79 -2.39 3.02 -3.37
CA ASP A 79 -2.18 3.86 -2.19
C ASP A 79 -3.21 3.46 -1.13
N LEU A 80 -2.75 3.03 0.05
CA LEU A 80 -3.63 2.55 1.13
C LEU A 80 -4.61 3.63 1.62
N PHE A 81 -4.24 4.90 1.50
CA PHE A 81 -5.07 6.03 1.91
C PHE A 81 -5.89 6.62 0.75
N HIS A 82 -6.08 5.86 -0.34
CA HIS A 82 -6.96 6.28 -1.43
C HIS A 82 -8.37 6.52 -0.92
N GLU A 83 -9.00 7.63 -1.34
CA GLU A 83 -10.33 8.07 -0.90
C GLU A 83 -11.45 7.05 -1.19
N GLY A 84 -11.27 6.20 -2.18
CA GLY A 84 -12.22 5.12 -2.51
C GLY A 84 -12.10 3.88 -1.63
N ILE A 85 -11.12 3.81 -0.72
CA ILE A 85 -10.98 2.69 0.23
C ILE A 85 -11.78 3.02 1.49
N PRO A 86 -12.73 2.17 1.94
CA PRO A 86 -13.44 2.39 3.20
C PRO A 86 -12.47 2.43 4.39
N ASP A 87 -12.74 3.30 5.36
CA ASP A 87 -11.94 3.42 6.59
C ASP A 87 -11.80 2.08 7.31
N GLU A 88 -12.90 1.32 7.38
CA GLU A 88 -12.92 -0.02 7.98
C GLU A 88 -11.91 -0.98 7.33
N PHE A 89 -11.74 -0.90 6.01
CA PHE A 89 -10.77 -1.72 5.31
C PHE A 89 -9.33 -1.34 5.71
N ILE A 90 -9.05 -0.05 5.84
CA ILE A 90 -7.75 0.45 6.31
C ILE A 90 -7.49 -0.04 7.74
N PHE A 91 -8.49 0.02 8.62
CA PHE A 91 -8.39 -0.50 9.99
C PHE A 91 -8.11 -2.00 10.01
N ASN A 92 -8.73 -2.79 9.12
CA ASN A 92 -8.45 -4.22 8.99
C ASN A 92 -7.02 -4.49 8.53
N VAL A 93 -6.49 -3.70 7.60
CA VAL A 93 -5.08 -3.79 7.17
C VAL A 93 -4.14 -3.53 8.36
N PHE A 94 -4.40 -2.48 9.15
CA PHE A 94 -3.62 -2.17 10.35
C PHE A 94 -3.73 -3.26 11.42
N ASN A 95 -4.92 -3.84 11.61
CA ASN A 95 -5.11 -4.96 12.53
C ASN A 95 -4.26 -6.18 12.13
N ILE A 96 -4.20 -6.51 10.85
CA ILE A 96 -3.34 -7.60 10.36
C ILE A 96 -1.86 -7.27 10.60
N MET A 97 -1.42 -6.05 10.30
CA MET A 97 -0.04 -5.63 10.57
C MET A 97 0.32 -5.74 12.06
N ASN A 98 -0.60 -5.34 12.95
CA ASN A 98 -0.39 -5.44 14.40
C ASN A 98 -0.36 -6.89 14.89
N GLN A 99 -1.17 -7.77 14.34
CA GLN A 99 -1.15 -9.19 14.67
C GLN A 99 0.12 -9.89 14.17
N ALA A 100 0.58 -9.56 12.96
CA ALA A 100 1.80 -10.11 12.35
C ALA A 100 3.07 -9.33 12.79
N ASN A 101 3.24 -9.13 14.08
CA ASN A 101 4.24 -8.24 14.69
C ASN A 101 5.72 -8.71 14.55
N TRP A 102 5.95 -9.89 14.00
CA TRP A 102 7.28 -10.39 13.66
C TRP A 102 7.80 -9.88 12.30
N HIS A 103 6.94 -9.24 11.50
CA HIS A 103 7.32 -8.56 10.27
C HIS A 103 7.57 -7.07 10.51
N ARG A 104 8.28 -6.44 9.58
CA ARG A 104 8.36 -4.98 9.45
C ARG A 104 7.50 -4.58 8.25
N PHE A 105 6.53 -3.71 8.46
CA PHE A 105 5.68 -3.18 7.40
C PHE A 105 6.12 -1.79 7.01
N GLN A 106 6.19 -1.54 5.70
CA GLN A 106 6.56 -0.26 5.11
C GLN A 106 5.38 0.21 4.27
N VAL A 107 4.82 1.36 4.64
CA VAL A 107 3.65 1.96 3.97
C VAL A 107 4.05 3.32 3.44
N LEU A 108 3.81 3.57 2.16
CA LEU A 108 4.02 4.88 1.54
C LEU A 108 2.70 5.42 1.01
N THR A 109 2.47 6.73 1.20
CA THR A 109 1.30 7.41 0.65
C THR A 109 1.65 8.75 0.03
N LYS A 110 0.85 9.17 -0.94
CA LYS A 110 0.79 10.53 -1.46
C LYS A 110 -0.44 11.29 -0.90
N ARG A 111 -1.28 10.61 -0.13
CA ARG A 111 -2.53 11.14 0.45
C ARG A 111 -2.36 11.40 1.94
N SER A 112 -1.44 12.31 2.26
CA SER A 112 -1.09 12.66 3.65
C SER A 112 -2.25 13.32 4.41
N ASP A 113 -3.15 14.03 3.73
CA ASP A 113 -4.35 14.60 4.35
C ASP A 113 -5.21 13.52 5.00
N ARG A 114 -5.48 12.44 4.27
CA ARG A 114 -6.27 11.33 4.78
C ARG A 114 -5.51 10.51 5.82
N LEU A 115 -4.20 10.38 5.67
CA LEU A 115 -3.34 9.79 6.70
C LEU A 115 -3.48 10.57 8.02
N LEU A 116 -3.36 11.90 7.98
CA LEU A 116 -3.50 12.76 9.14
C LEU A 116 -4.88 12.62 9.80
N GLU A 117 -5.95 12.61 9.00
CA GLU A 117 -7.33 12.44 9.50
C GLU A 117 -7.53 11.09 10.23
N LEU A 118 -7.00 10.00 9.67
CA LEU A 118 -7.21 8.65 10.21
C LEU A 118 -6.20 8.29 11.29
N SER A 119 -5.04 8.94 11.33
CA SER A 119 -3.93 8.61 12.23
C SER A 119 -4.34 8.44 13.70
N PRO A 120 -5.19 9.30 14.29
CA PRO A 120 -5.62 9.13 15.68
C PRO A 120 -6.44 7.87 15.96
N LYS A 121 -7.00 7.26 14.90
CA LYS A 121 -7.84 6.05 14.99
C LYS A 121 -7.05 4.78 14.65
N LEU A 122 -5.81 4.92 14.17
CA LEU A 122 -4.96 3.81 13.79
C LEU A 122 -4.12 3.33 14.96
N ASN A 123 -3.94 2.02 15.08
CA ASN A 123 -3.07 1.45 16.11
C ASN A 123 -1.63 1.38 15.60
N TRP A 124 -0.83 2.37 15.96
CA TRP A 124 0.58 2.46 15.58
C TRP A 124 1.45 1.55 16.45
N ALA A 125 2.43 0.89 15.82
CA ALA A 125 3.40 0.02 16.48
C ALA A 125 4.79 0.19 15.86
N PRO A 126 5.89 -0.08 16.58
CA PRO A 126 7.26 0.16 16.11
C PRO A 126 7.65 -0.59 14.85
N HIS A 127 6.97 -1.69 14.52
CA HIS A 127 7.20 -2.48 13.32
C HIS A 127 6.41 -2.00 12.08
N ILE A 128 5.57 -0.96 12.24
CA ILE A 128 4.84 -0.30 11.15
C ILE A 128 5.53 1.02 10.82
N TRP A 129 6.16 1.08 9.66
CA TRP A 129 6.88 2.25 9.18
C TRP A 129 6.04 2.98 8.15
N MET A 130 5.61 4.18 8.50
CA MET A 130 4.83 5.04 7.61
C MET A 130 5.73 6.08 6.96
N GLY A 131 5.50 6.36 5.68
CA GLY A 131 6.18 7.40 4.93
C GLY A 131 5.26 8.11 3.95
N VAL A 132 5.65 9.30 3.56
CA VAL A 132 5.01 10.06 2.49
C VAL A 132 5.95 10.20 1.31
N THR A 133 5.39 10.31 0.10
CA THR A 133 6.17 10.56 -1.11
C THR A 133 6.10 12.05 -1.45
N VAL A 134 7.26 12.67 -1.56
CA VAL A 134 7.42 14.07 -2.01
C VAL A 134 8.15 14.07 -3.34
N GLU A 135 7.53 14.62 -4.37
CA GLU A 135 8.08 14.66 -5.73
C GLU A 135 8.70 16.02 -6.07
N ASP A 136 8.17 17.08 -5.47
CA ASP A 136 8.57 18.47 -5.73
C ASP A 136 8.25 19.35 -4.51
N SER A 137 8.63 20.62 -4.58
CA SER A 137 8.43 21.60 -3.48
C SER A 137 6.96 21.90 -3.19
N GLU A 138 6.05 21.73 -4.15
CA GLU A 138 4.62 21.96 -3.93
C GLU A 138 4.00 20.88 -3.05
N HIS A 139 4.67 19.72 -2.88
CA HIS A 139 4.21 18.58 -2.10
C HIS A 139 5.00 18.38 -0.79
N GLU A 140 5.86 19.31 -0.40
CA GLU A 140 6.62 19.26 0.88
C GLU A 140 5.70 19.24 2.11
N TYR A 141 4.50 19.85 2.03
CA TYR A 141 3.50 19.84 3.10
C TYR A 141 3.14 18.42 3.60
N ARG A 142 3.37 17.39 2.77
CA ARG A 142 3.13 16.00 3.17
C ARG A 142 4.03 15.56 4.30
N VAL A 143 5.22 16.13 4.41
CA VAL A 143 6.15 15.85 5.52
C VAL A 143 5.58 16.38 6.85
N ASP A 144 4.99 17.57 6.82
CA ASP A 144 4.38 18.18 8.02
C ASP A 144 3.15 17.41 8.49
N GLN A 145 2.51 16.64 7.61
CA GLN A 145 1.34 15.82 7.91
C GLN A 145 1.69 14.37 8.33
N LEU A 146 2.97 13.98 8.24
CA LEU A 146 3.46 12.67 8.67
C LEU A 146 3.70 12.62 10.17
#